data_6d5e949f37dfec174ede93336f1ca7a8
#
_entry.id   6d5e949f37dfec174ede93336f1ca7a8
#
_cell.length_a   1.000
_cell.length_b   1.000
_cell.length_c   1.000
_cell.angle_alpha   90.00
_cell.angle_beta   90.00
_cell.angle_gamma   90.00
#
_symmetry.space_group_name_H-M   'P 1'
#
loop_
_entity.id
_entity.type
_entity.pdbx_description
1 polymer ?
#
loop_
_entity_poly.entity_id
_entity_poly.type
_entity_poly.pdbx_seq_one_letter_code
_entity_poly.pdbx_strand_id
1 'polypeptide(L)'
;MNKSDLIQVAAAKTGLSQQQARECLDAFLGAIGKEMKDGGEVVITDFGRFFTKKMPQRTVTLPDGRSSVVLERDNVKFKAFQNIKLYNVKY
;
A
#
# COMPACT_ATOMS: atom_id res chain seq x y z
N MET A 1 7.11 7.15 12.71
CA MET A 1 6.09 6.15 13.10
C MET A 1 6.18 4.97 12.15
N ASN A 2 6.25 3.77 12.69
CA ASN A 2 6.33 2.54 11.91
C ASN A 2 5.07 1.68 12.16
N LYS A 3 5.05 0.46 11.61
CA LYS A 3 3.92 -0.46 11.74
C LYS A 3 3.60 -0.77 13.20
N SER A 4 4.61 -1.01 14.03
CA SER A 4 4.41 -1.29 15.45
C SER A 4 3.76 -0.11 16.17
N ASP A 5 4.19 1.10 15.85
CA ASP A 5 3.61 2.32 16.44
C ASP A 5 2.14 2.49 16.04
N LEU A 6 1.82 2.22 14.79
CA LEU A 6 0.44 2.25 14.30
C LEU A 6 -0.44 1.26 15.05
N ILE A 7 0.07 0.06 15.28
CA ILE A 7 -0.63 -0.99 16.03
C ILE A 7 -0.92 -0.54 17.46
N GLN A 8 0.06 0.06 18.12
CA GLN A 8 -0.11 0.56 19.47
C GLN A 8 -1.18 1.65 19.54
N VAL A 9 -1.15 2.59 18.61
CA VAL A 9 -2.16 3.67 18.54
C VAL A 9 -3.54 3.10 18.30
N ALA A 10 -3.68 2.17 17.36
CA ALA A 10 -4.96 1.55 17.05
C ALA A 10 -5.51 0.75 18.22
N ALA A 11 -4.67 0.00 18.92
CA ALA A 11 -5.06 -0.75 20.10
C ALA A 11 -5.58 0.18 21.20
N ALA A 12 -4.87 1.28 21.45
CA ALA A 12 -5.28 2.26 22.46
C ALA A 12 -6.62 2.91 22.13
N LYS A 13 -6.87 3.21 20.85
CA LYS A 13 -8.11 3.86 20.43
C LYS A 13 -9.32 2.95 20.42
N THR A 14 -9.11 1.67 20.17
CA THR A 14 -10.21 0.70 19.97
C THR A 14 -10.48 -0.16 21.20
N GLY A 15 -9.60 -0.13 22.18
CA GLY A 15 -9.69 -1.03 23.34
C GLY A 15 -9.29 -2.47 23.03
N LEU A 16 -8.75 -2.72 21.83
CA LEU A 16 -8.24 -4.04 21.47
C LEU A 16 -6.86 -4.26 22.07
N SER A 17 -6.46 -5.54 22.22
CA SER A 17 -5.08 -5.86 22.53
C SER A 17 -4.18 -5.51 21.35
N GLN A 18 -2.88 -5.39 21.59
CA GLN A 18 -1.93 -5.14 20.50
C GLN A 18 -1.93 -6.30 19.49
N GLN A 19 -2.10 -7.53 19.96
CA GLN A 19 -2.20 -8.68 19.07
C GLN A 19 -3.43 -8.61 18.17
N GLN A 20 -4.59 -8.27 18.74
CA GLN A 20 -5.82 -8.12 17.97
C GLN A 20 -5.71 -6.98 16.96
N ALA A 21 -5.13 -5.86 17.34
CA ALA A 21 -4.92 -4.74 16.44
C ALA A 21 -3.98 -5.12 15.30
N ARG A 22 -2.94 -5.89 15.59
CA ARG A 22 -2.01 -6.41 14.57
C ARG A 22 -2.72 -7.31 13.57
N GLU A 23 -3.54 -8.23 14.07
CA GLU A 23 -4.30 -9.14 13.21
C GLU A 23 -5.25 -8.39 12.28
N CYS A 24 -5.90 -7.35 12.79
CA CYS A 24 -6.76 -6.49 11.97
C CYS A 24 -5.96 -5.77 10.89
N LEU A 25 -4.83 -5.18 11.24
CA LEU A 25 -3.99 -4.49 10.28
C LEU A 25 -3.45 -5.44 9.21
N ASP A 26 -2.98 -6.61 9.62
CA ASP A 26 -2.48 -7.61 8.68
C ASP A 26 -3.59 -8.10 7.75
N ALA A 27 -4.82 -8.22 8.24
CA ALA A 27 -5.95 -8.59 7.40
C ALA A 27 -6.25 -7.52 6.34
N PHE A 28 -6.23 -6.25 6.71
CA PHE A 28 -6.39 -5.14 5.75
C PHE A 28 -5.27 -5.14 4.72
N LEU A 29 -4.04 -5.23 5.17
CA LEU A 29 -2.88 -5.20 4.26
C LEU A 29 -2.89 -6.42 3.34
N GLY A 30 -3.25 -7.58 3.85
CA GLY A 30 -3.36 -8.81 3.06
C GLY A 30 -4.44 -8.69 1.98
N ALA A 31 -5.60 -8.12 2.32
CA ALA A 31 -6.68 -7.92 1.37
C ALA A 31 -6.27 -6.94 0.26
N ILE A 32 -5.61 -5.84 0.62
CA ILE A 32 -5.08 -4.88 -0.35
C ILE A 32 -4.06 -5.56 -1.26
N GLY A 33 -3.14 -6.32 -0.68
CA GLY A 33 -2.12 -7.03 -1.45
C GLY A 33 -2.70 -8.03 -2.43
N LYS A 34 -3.71 -8.78 -2.01
CA LYS A 34 -4.37 -9.75 -2.89
C LYS A 34 -5.07 -9.06 -4.05
N GLU A 35 -5.78 -7.96 -3.79
CA GLU A 35 -6.45 -7.20 -4.83
C GLU A 35 -5.44 -6.63 -5.84
N MET A 36 -4.30 -6.16 -5.36
CA MET A 36 -3.22 -5.67 -6.23
C MET A 36 -2.64 -6.79 -7.09
N LYS A 37 -2.45 -7.98 -6.51
CA LYS A 37 -1.95 -9.14 -7.24
C LYS A 37 -2.90 -9.55 -8.37
N ASP A 38 -4.19 -9.39 -8.15
CA ASP A 38 -5.22 -9.71 -9.15
C ASP A 38 -5.43 -8.58 -10.16
N GLY A 39 -4.66 -7.50 -10.08
CA GLY A 39 -4.74 -6.36 -10.99
C GLY A 39 -5.90 -5.42 -10.70
N GLY A 40 -6.49 -5.51 -9.53
CA GLY A 40 -7.62 -4.68 -9.12
C GLY A 40 -7.20 -3.35 -8.51
N GLU A 41 -8.18 -2.71 -7.89
CA GLU A 41 -8.01 -1.40 -7.26
C GLU A 41 -8.72 -1.40 -5.90
N VAL A 42 -8.11 -0.76 -4.91
CA VAL A 42 -8.72 -0.56 -3.60
C VAL A 42 -8.86 0.94 -3.35
N VAL A 43 -10.09 1.39 -3.19
CA VAL A 43 -10.39 2.79 -2.91
C VAL A 43 -10.82 2.91 -1.46
N ILE A 44 -10.12 3.77 -0.71
CA ILE A 44 -10.50 4.12 0.66
C ILE A 44 -11.07 5.53 0.59
N THR A 45 -12.38 5.65 0.79
CA THR A 45 -13.10 6.91 0.67
C THR A 45 -12.46 8.02 1.51
N ASP A 46 -12.29 9.18 0.92
CA ASP A 46 -11.69 10.36 1.55
C ASP A 46 -10.24 10.16 2.00
N PHE A 47 -9.58 9.12 1.52
CA PHE A 47 -8.17 8.85 1.88
C PHE A 47 -7.30 8.73 0.63
N GLY A 48 -7.54 7.71 -0.18
CA GLY A 48 -6.72 7.47 -1.36
C GLY A 48 -7.09 6.16 -2.03
N ARG A 49 -6.31 5.80 -3.03
CA ARG A 49 -6.50 4.54 -3.72
C ARG A 49 -5.18 3.82 -3.95
N PHE A 50 -5.25 2.50 -3.86
CA PHE A 50 -4.18 1.59 -4.26
C PHE A 50 -4.52 1.03 -5.63
N PHE A 51 -3.58 1.01 -6.54
CA PHE A 51 -3.78 0.46 -7.87
C PHE A 51 -2.50 -0.14 -8.40
N THR A 52 -2.65 -1.01 -9.39
CA THR A 52 -1.51 -1.64 -10.04
C THR A 52 -1.28 -0.98 -11.38
N LYS A 53 -0.06 -0.54 -11.62
CA LYS A 53 0.36 0.00 -12.92
C LYS A 53 1.26 -1.02 -13.59
N LYS A 54 0.88 -1.40 -14.79
CA LYS A 54 1.67 -2.32 -15.59
C LYS A 54 2.85 -1.58 -16.21
N MET A 55 4.06 -2.08 -15.94
CA MET A 55 5.27 -1.53 -16.52
C MET A 55 5.66 -2.38 -17.71
N PRO A 56 5.66 -1.81 -18.95
CA PRO A 56 5.97 -2.59 -20.13
C PRO A 56 7.43 -3.02 -20.16
N GLN A 57 7.70 -4.11 -20.89
CA GLN A 57 9.06 -4.55 -21.18
C GLN A 57 9.82 -3.43 -21.90
N ARG A 58 11.04 -3.20 -21.50
CA ARG A 58 11.91 -2.20 -22.14
C ARG A 58 13.35 -2.68 -22.18
N THR A 59 14.09 -2.17 -23.15
CA THR A 59 15.51 -2.39 -23.26
C THR A 59 16.25 -1.18 -22.70
N VAL A 60 17.22 -1.42 -21.83
CA VAL A 60 18.07 -0.37 -21.25
C VAL A 60 19.51 -0.62 -21.65
N THR A 61 20.28 0.46 -21.85
CA THR A 61 21.69 0.39 -22.13
C THR A 61 22.47 0.50 -20.81
N LEU A 62 23.31 -0.49 -20.53
CA LEU A 62 24.16 -0.49 -19.35
C LEU A 62 25.36 0.43 -19.55
N PRO A 63 26.00 0.90 -18.45
CA PRO A 63 27.19 1.77 -18.53
C PRO A 63 28.35 1.18 -19.32
N ASP A 64 28.44 -0.16 -19.43
CA ASP A 64 29.48 -0.84 -20.19
C ASP A 64 29.17 -1.02 -21.67
N GLY A 65 28.03 -0.45 -22.14
CA GLY A 65 27.60 -0.52 -23.52
C GLY A 65 26.73 -1.74 -23.86
N ARG A 66 26.49 -2.62 -22.90
CA ARG A 66 25.61 -3.77 -23.10
C ARG A 66 24.15 -3.36 -23.01
N SER A 67 23.30 -4.10 -23.69
CA SER A 67 21.86 -3.96 -23.57
C SER A 67 21.31 -4.96 -22.57
N SER A 68 20.35 -4.54 -21.76
CA SER A 68 19.64 -5.41 -20.85
C SER A 68 18.14 -5.22 -21.06
N VAL A 69 17.38 -6.30 -20.91
CA VAL A 69 15.91 -6.26 -21.04
C VAL A 69 15.30 -6.26 -19.66
N VAL A 70 14.51 -5.21 -19.37
CA VAL A 70 13.68 -5.15 -18.17
C VAL A 70 12.33 -5.74 -18.52
N LEU A 71 11.99 -6.87 -17.91
CA LEU A 71 10.75 -7.57 -18.18
C LEU A 71 9.54 -6.76 -17.71
N GLU A 72 8.41 -7.01 -18.37
CA GLU A 72 7.12 -6.48 -17.94
C GLU A 72 6.83 -6.89 -16.49
N ARG A 73 6.37 -5.94 -15.68
CA ARG A 73 6.04 -6.19 -14.28
C ARG A 73 4.93 -5.26 -13.81
N ASP A 74 4.25 -5.66 -12.75
CA ASP A 74 3.25 -4.84 -12.12
C ASP A 74 3.86 -4.05 -10.97
N ASN A 75 3.59 -2.74 -10.92
CA ASN A 75 3.97 -1.89 -9.81
C ASN A 75 2.73 -1.50 -9.04
N VAL A 76 2.77 -1.70 -7.72
CA VAL A 76 1.72 -1.21 -6.83
C VAL A 76 1.96 0.27 -6.58
N LYS A 77 0.93 1.08 -6.80
CA LYS A 77 0.96 2.52 -6.58
C LYS A 77 -0.11 2.92 -5.57
N PHE A 78 0.18 3.96 -4.82
CA PHE A 78 -0.79 4.60 -3.95
C PHE A 78 -0.92 6.07 -4.32
N LYS A 79 -2.16 6.52 -4.47
CA LYS A 79 -2.44 7.94 -4.74
C LYS A 79 -3.35 8.47 -3.64
N ALA A 80 -2.84 9.42 -2.86
CA ALA A 80 -3.65 10.12 -1.87
C ALA A 80 -4.60 11.09 -2.56
N PHE A 81 -5.83 11.18 -2.06
CA PHE A 81 -6.79 12.16 -2.56
C PHE A 81 -6.44 13.55 -2.03
N GLN A 82 -6.72 14.59 -2.81
CA GLN A 82 -6.46 15.97 -2.40
C GLN A 82 -7.17 16.35 -1.12
N ASN A 83 -8.38 15.82 -0.95
CA ASN A 83 -9.22 16.11 0.21
C ASN A 83 -9.19 14.96 1.22
N ILE A 84 -7.99 14.49 1.53
CA ILE A 84 -7.82 13.42 2.50
C ILE A 84 -8.44 13.84 3.84
N LYS A 85 -9.34 13.02 4.36
CA LYS A 85 -9.96 13.26 5.66
C LYS A 85 -9.10 12.69 6.78
N LEU A 86 -9.04 13.42 7.87
CA LEU A 86 -8.37 12.97 9.08
C LEU A 86 -9.39 12.23 9.94
N TYR A 87 -9.39 10.91 9.85
CA TYR A 87 -10.33 10.05 10.57
C TYR A 87 -10.01 10.02 12.07
N ASN A 88 -11.02 10.25 12.89
CA ASN A 88 -10.90 10.11 14.35
C ASN A 88 -9.73 10.87 14.97
N VAL A 89 -9.34 11.98 14.35
CA VAL A 89 -8.26 12.81 14.88
C VAL A 89 -8.84 13.73 15.92
N LYS A 90 -8.25 13.70 17.11
CA LYS A 90 -8.58 14.62 18.20
C LYS A 90 -7.34 15.43 18.54
N TYR A 91 -7.50 16.71 18.52
CA TYR A 91 -6.45 17.64 18.87
C TYR A 91 -6.64 18.16 20.29
#